data_0a2de23f5856f4a01dae6e5ff94d2710
#
_entry.id   0a2de23f5856f4a01dae6e5ff94d2710
#
_cell.length_a   1.000
_cell.length_b   1.000
_cell.length_c   1.000
_cell.angle_alpha   90.00
_cell.angle_beta   90.00
_cell.angle_gamma   90.00
#
_symmetry.space_group_name_H-M   'P 1'
#
loop_
_entity.id
_entity.type
_entity.pdbx_description
1 polymer ?
#
loop_
_entity_poly.entity_id
_entity_poly.type
_entity_poly.pdbx_seq_one_letter_code
_entity_poly.pdbx_strand_id
1 'polypeptide(L)'
;KKIPLLCALLISFLGTACDKETDNDIDLSGSWQLISQISNDEEQELDECAKGELLYFTEKNVCYLYLPCESKDLRTAWNYESNNRILNISDLLPVTFYVEDRTANRLTLKYYTYSATGQLDTYIKTYKTVETIIEDGKLRLKESHQ
;
A
#
# COMPACT_ATOMS: atom_id res chain seq x y z
N LYS A 1 43.32 -28.20 -33.79
CA LYS A 1 43.05 -28.20 -33.48
C LYS A 1 42.34 -27.87 -32.49
N LYS A 2 41.93 -27.59 -32.00
CA LYS A 2 41.47 -27.32 -31.13
C LYS A 2 40.58 -26.58 -30.82
N ILE A 3 40.04 -26.14 -30.49
CA ILE A 3 39.35 -25.32 -30.30
C ILE A 3 38.13 -25.18 -29.90
N PRO A 4 37.56 -25.67 -29.77
CA PRO A 4 36.30 -25.58 -29.48
C PRO A 4 35.81 -25.15 -28.30
N LEU A 5 36.38 -24.91 -27.53
CA LEU A 5 35.96 -24.56 -26.35
C LEU A 5 35.14 -23.53 -26.18
N LEU A 6 35.01 -22.64 -26.87
CA LEU A 6 34.34 -21.59 -26.65
C LEU A 6 32.92 -21.64 -26.48
N CYS A 7 32.24 -22.48 -26.96
CA CYS A 7 30.88 -22.50 -26.88
C CYS A 7 30.23 -22.57 -25.60
N ALA A 8 30.90 -23.06 -24.72
CA ALA A 8 30.29 -23.30 -23.47
C ALA A 8 29.96 -22.09 -22.75
N LEU A 9 30.57 -21.03 -23.08
CA LEU A 9 30.34 -19.93 -22.31
C LEU A 9 29.11 -19.24 -22.48
N LEU A 10 28.48 -19.34 -23.54
CA LEU A 10 27.41 -18.58 -23.73
C LEU A 10 26.18 -18.85 -23.02
N ILE A 11 26.04 -19.99 -22.57
CA ILE A 11 24.88 -20.36 -21.97
C ILE A 11 24.55 -19.72 -20.69
N SER A 12 25.52 -19.27 -20.06
CA SER A 12 25.29 -18.85 -18.72
C SER A 12 24.46 -17.66 -18.60
N PHE A 13 24.27 -16.90 -19.60
CA PHE A 13 23.60 -15.73 -19.40
C PHE A 13 22.15 -15.78 -19.44
N LEU A 14 21.63 -16.83 -19.85
CA LEU A 14 20.25 -16.86 -20.02
C LEU A 14 19.41 -16.92 -18.81
N GLY A 15 19.95 -17.35 -17.77
CA GLY A 15 19.15 -17.56 -16.61
C GLY A 15 18.84 -16.36 -15.80
N THR A 16 19.43 -15.24 -16.14
CA THR A 16 19.25 -14.14 -15.24
C THR A 16 18.15 -13.22 -15.62
N ALA A 17 17.49 -13.44 -16.67
CA ALA A 17 16.53 -12.48 -17.10
C ALA A 17 15.16 -12.61 -16.52
N CYS A 18 14.90 -13.59 -15.75
CA CYS A 18 13.56 -13.85 -15.36
C CYS A 18 13.06 -13.21 -14.12
N ASP A 19 13.88 -12.52 -13.44
CA ASP A 19 13.49 -12.06 -12.14
C ASP A 19 12.64 -10.84 -12.12
N LYS A 20 12.39 -10.21 -13.20
CA LYS A 20 11.72 -9.03 -13.12
C LYS A 20 10.28 -9.10 -13.03
N GLU A 21 9.72 -10.15 -13.33
CA GLU A 21 8.35 -10.21 -13.32
C GLU A 21 7.67 -10.16 -12.02
N THR A 22 8.36 -10.37 -10.98
CA THR A 22 7.74 -10.45 -9.69
C THR A 22 7.23 -9.11 -9.20
N ASP A 23 7.62 -8.03 -9.82
CA ASP A 23 7.15 -6.76 -9.36
C ASP A 23 5.68 -6.52 -9.63
N ASN A 24 5.06 -7.32 -10.46
CA ASN A 24 3.67 -7.12 -10.77
C ASN A 24 2.73 -7.76 -9.77
N ASP A 25 3.24 -8.62 -8.90
CA ASP A 25 2.39 -9.33 -7.97
C ASP A 25 2.55 -8.81 -6.56
N ILE A 26 2.39 -7.53 -6.38
CA ILE A 26 2.48 -6.95 -5.05
C ILE A 26 1.29 -7.38 -4.23
N ASP A 27 1.55 -7.95 -3.09
CA ASP A 27 0.50 -8.36 -2.16
C ASP A 27 0.28 -7.25 -1.14
N LEU A 28 -0.91 -6.68 -1.13
CA LEU A 28 -1.27 -5.63 -0.19
C LEU A 28 -1.94 -6.16 1.07
N SER A 29 -2.16 -7.48 1.16
CA SER A 29 -2.85 -8.07 2.30
C SER A 29 -2.11 -7.77 3.59
N GLY A 30 -2.85 -7.56 4.65
CA GLY A 30 -2.27 -7.29 5.96
C GLY A 30 -2.81 -6.03 6.57
N SER A 31 -2.30 -5.69 7.73
CA SER A 31 -2.73 -4.52 8.50
C SER A 31 -1.66 -3.46 8.53
N TRP A 32 -2.09 -2.22 8.42
CA TRP A 32 -1.22 -1.08 8.22
C TRP A 32 -1.65 0.09 9.09
N GLN A 33 -0.69 0.79 9.65
CA GLN A 33 -0.94 2.00 10.46
C GLN A 33 -0.19 3.18 9.87
N LEU A 34 -0.84 4.33 9.77
CA LEU A 34 -0.25 5.53 9.20
C LEU A 34 0.92 6.03 10.05
N ILE A 35 2.04 6.31 9.42
CA ILE A 35 3.22 6.84 10.12
C ILE A 35 3.72 8.16 9.52
N SER A 36 3.30 8.52 8.32
CA SER A 36 3.78 9.75 7.67
C SER A 36 2.80 10.23 6.63
N GLN A 37 2.67 11.51 6.49
CA GLN A 37 1.84 12.12 5.45
C GLN A 37 2.55 13.33 4.87
N ILE A 38 2.60 13.42 3.56
CA ILE A 38 3.13 14.56 2.84
C ILE A 38 1.99 15.12 2.01
N SER A 39 1.76 16.41 2.14
CA SER A 39 0.72 17.10 1.37
C SER A 39 1.38 18.19 0.55
N ASN A 40 1.21 18.13 -0.77
CA ASN A 40 1.79 19.11 -1.71
C ASN A 40 3.30 19.32 -1.44
N ASP A 41 4.01 18.20 -1.33
CA ASP A 41 5.46 18.16 -1.13
C ASP A 41 5.95 18.65 0.25
N GLU A 42 5.03 18.88 1.18
CA GLU A 42 5.41 19.27 2.53
C GLU A 42 5.01 18.20 3.55
N GLU A 43 5.97 17.78 4.37
CA GLU A 43 5.70 16.79 5.40
C GLU A 43 4.78 17.38 6.46
N GLN A 44 3.76 16.63 6.83
CA GLN A 44 2.77 17.06 7.81
C GLN A 44 3.02 16.37 9.14
N GLU A 45 2.86 17.10 10.23
CA GLU A 45 2.95 16.50 11.54
C GLU A 45 1.62 15.79 11.79
N LEU A 46 1.66 14.53 12.19
CA LEU A 46 0.46 13.76 12.44
C LEU A 46 -0.05 14.05 13.86
N ASP A 47 -1.32 14.43 13.96
CA ASP A 47 -1.95 14.56 15.26
C ASP A 47 -2.40 13.20 15.78
N GLU A 48 -3.00 13.15 16.95
CA GLU A 48 -3.39 11.88 17.56
C GLU A 48 -4.41 11.10 16.74
N CYS A 49 -5.35 11.78 16.11
CA CYS A 49 -6.33 11.06 15.30
C CYS A 49 -5.67 10.46 14.04
N ALA A 50 -4.75 11.18 13.42
CA ALA A 50 -4.09 10.66 12.22
C ALA A 50 -3.20 9.47 12.54
N LYS A 51 -2.53 9.50 13.70
CA LYS A 51 -1.71 8.36 14.11
C LYS A 51 -2.53 7.10 14.35
N GLY A 52 -3.81 7.24 14.57
CA GLY A 52 -4.70 6.11 14.77
C GLY A 52 -5.26 5.49 13.50
N GLU A 53 -4.97 6.06 12.33
CA GLU A 53 -5.53 5.54 11.08
C GLU A 53 -5.01 4.13 10.79
N LEU A 54 -5.93 3.20 10.54
CA LEU A 54 -5.61 1.79 10.29
C LEU A 54 -6.29 1.30 9.00
N LEU A 55 -5.59 0.47 8.26
CA LEU A 55 -6.13 -0.20 7.09
C LEU A 55 -5.86 -1.69 7.27
N TYR A 56 -6.82 -2.53 6.92
CA TYR A 56 -6.62 -3.98 6.91
C TYR A 56 -7.20 -4.54 5.61
N PHE A 57 -6.32 -5.01 4.73
CA PHE A 57 -6.71 -5.61 3.47
C PHE A 57 -6.70 -7.12 3.63
N THR A 58 -7.85 -7.77 3.47
CA THR A 58 -7.94 -9.22 3.57
C THR A 58 -7.72 -9.84 2.20
N GLU A 59 -7.43 -11.13 2.19
CA GLU A 59 -7.20 -11.82 0.94
C GLU A 59 -8.44 -11.98 0.08
N LYS A 60 -9.60 -11.72 0.60
CA LYS A 60 -10.85 -11.90 -0.12
C LYS A 60 -11.41 -10.60 -0.69
N ASN A 61 -10.58 -9.64 -0.90
CA ASN A 61 -10.99 -8.35 -1.47
C ASN A 61 -11.95 -7.57 -0.56
N VAL A 62 -11.90 -7.83 0.72
CA VAL A 62 -12.61 -7.06 1.72
C VAL A 62 -11.57 -6.28 2.51
N CYS A 63 -11.84 -5.04 2.85
CA CYS A 63 -10.96 -4.29 3.72
C CYS A 63 -11.74 -3.62 4.83
N TYR A 64 -11.03 -3.40 5.93
CA TYR A 64 -11.56 -2.68 7.07
C TYR A 64 -10.73 -1.41 7.23
N LEU A 65 -11.39 -0.31 7.51
CA LEU A 65 -10.74 0.98 7.66
C LEU A 65 -11.14 1.61 8.97
N TYR A 66 -10.19 2.10 9.73
CA TYR A 66 -10.46 2.92 10.89
C TYR A 66 -9.84 4.28 10.59
N LEU A 67 -10.67 5.29 10.42
CA LEU A 67 -10.27 6.63 10.05
C LEU A 67 -10.75 7.58 11.14
N PRO A 68 -10.02 7.65 12.26
CA PRO A 68 -10.52 8.41 13.42
C PRO A 68 -10.66 9.90 13.18
N CYS A 69 -9.85 10.50 12.32
CA CYS A 69 -10.01 11.90 12.02
C CYS A 69 -11.32 12.21 11.31
N GLU A 70 -11.92 11.20 10.69
CA GLU A 70 -13.20 11.34 10.02
C GLU A 70 -14.32 10.66 10.77
N SER A 71 -14.02 10.09 11.92
CA SER A 71 -14.97 9.34 12.74
C SER A 71 -15.61 8.19 11.96
N LYS A 72 -14.81 7.48 11.18
CA LYS A 72 -15.32 6.38 10.34
C LYS A 72 -14.72 5.04 10.70
N ASP A 73 -15.60 4.04 10.74
CA ASP A 73 -15.25 2.63 10.81
C ASP A 73 -15.95 1.98 9.63
N LEU A 74 -15.20 1.49 8.67
CA LEU A 74 -15.76 0.98 7.43
C LEU A 74 -15.33 -0.46 7.17
N ARG A 75 -16.25 -1.24 6.59
CA ARG A 75 -15.92 -2.53 6.01
C ARG A 75 -16.39 -2.41 4.57
N THR A 76 -15.50 -2.56 3.62
CA THR A 76 -15.80 -2.28 2.23
C THR A 76 -14.99 -3.19 1.31
N ALA A 77 -15.14 -3.05 0.04
CA ALA A 77 -14.43 -3.86 -0.95
C ALA A 77 -13.19 -3.12 -1.45
N TRP A 78 -12.19 -3.88 -1.86
CA TRP A 78 -11.01 -3.32 -2.49
C TRP A 78 -10.54 -4.18 -3.65
N ASN A 79 -9.82 -3.56 -4.56
CA ASN A 79 -9.13 -4.31 -5.59
C ASN A 79 -7.84 -3.61 -5.98
N TYR A 80 -6.88 -4.35 -6.45
CA TYR A 80 -5.60 -3.82 -6.87
C TYR A 80 -5.32 -4.22 -8.31
N GLU A 81 -5.00 -3.23 -9.15
CA GLU A 81 -4.63 -3.48 -10.52
C GLU A 81 -3.11 -3.42 -10.61
N SER A 82 -2.47 -4.56 -10.72
CA SER A 82 -1.02 -4.61 -10.66
C SER A 82 -0.33 -3.89 -11.80
N ASN A 83 -0.92 -3.89 -12.98
CA ASN A 83 -0.27 -3.26 -14.13
C ASN A 83 -0.10 -1.77 -13.96
N ASN A 84 -1.05 -1.11 -13.37
CA ASN A 84 -1.01 0.33 -13.20
C ASN A 84 -0.74 0.73 -11.74
N ARG A 85 -0.60 -0.25 -10.87
CA ARG A 85 -0.37 -0.05 -9.44
C ARG A 85 -1.48 0.78 -8.78
N ILE A 86 -2.71 0.54 -9.21
CA ILE A 86 -3.86 1.27 -8.72
C ILE A 86 -4.62 0.45 -7.68
N LEU A 87 -4.85 1.05 -6.53
CA LEU A 87 -5.65 0.48 -5.47
C LEU A 87 -6.96 1.25 -5.39
N ASN A 88 -8.08 0.55 -5.53
CA ASN A 88 -9.39 1.14 -5.40
C ASN A 88 -10.06 0.60 -4.15
N ILE A 89 -10.64 1.49 -3.35
CA ILE A 89 -11.38 1.14 -2.15
C ILE A 89 -12.78 1.71 -2.34
N SER A 90 -13.77 0.83 -2.36
CA SER A 90 -15.12 1.20 -2.82
C SER A 90 -15.72 2.41 -2.09
N ASP A 91 -15.64 2.45 -0.79
CA ASP A 91 -16.25 3.55 -0.05
C ASP A 91 -15.44 4.85 -0.08
N LEU A 92 -14.26 4.82 -0.67
CA LEU A 92 -13.43 6.02 -0.80
C LEU A 92 -13.43 6.57 -2.22
N LEU A 93 -14.21 5.98 -3.12
CA LEU A 93 -14.32 6.51 -4.46
C LEU A 93 -14.96 7.90 -4.40
N PRO A 94 -14.58 8.82 -5.26
CA PRO A 94 -13.78 8.57 -6.47
C PRO A 94 -12.26 8.69 -6.25
N VAL A 95 -11.77 8.67 -5.02
CA VAL A 95 -10.34 8.76 -4.80
C VAL A 95 -9.68 7.46 -5.25
N THR A 96 -8.65 7.59 -6.05
CA THR A 96 -7.86 6.46 -6.56
C THR A 96 -6.49 6.54 -5.92
N PHE A 97 -6.02 5.43 -5.39
CA PHE A 97 -4.71 5.38 -4.75
C PHE A 97 -3.70 4.71 -5.68
N TYR A 98 -2.50 5.25 -5.73
CA TYR A 98 -1.40 4.67 -6.48
C TYR A 98 -0.40 4.10 -5.48
N VAL A 99 -0.01 2.85 -5.64
CA VAL A 99 0.95 2.22 -4.76
C VAL A 99 2.33 2.63 -5.20
N GLU A 100 2.96 3.55 -4.46
CA GLU A 100 4.28 4.05 -4.80
C GLU A 100 5.35 3.09 -4.34
N ASP A 101 5.17 2.45 -3.21
CA ASP A 101 6.15 1.54 -2.65
C ASP A 101 5.50 0.52 -1.75
N ARG A 102 6.02 -0.69 -1.73
CA ARG A 102 5.56 -1.77 -0.88
C ARG A 102 6.75 -2.65 -0.53
N THR A 103 7.14 -2.64 0.72
CA THR A 103 8.18 -3.54 1.22
C THR A 103 7.55 -4.46 2.26
N ALA A 104 8.32 -5.32 2.87
CA ALA A 104 7.80 -6.26 3.87
C ALA A 104 7.05 -5.54 5.00
N ASN A 105 7.48 -4.36 5.36
CA ASN A 105 6.90 -3.66 6.50
C ASN A 105 6.47 -2.23 6.22
N ARG A 106 6.40 -1.81 4.98
CA ARG A 106 6.02 -0.44 4.64
C ARG A 106 5.17 -0.40 3.37
N LEU A 107 4.16 0.45 3.38
CA LEU A 107 3.29 0.69 2.23
C LEU A 107 3.17 2.18 2.04
N THR A 108 3.43 2.68 0.84
CA THR A 108 3.28 4.10 0.52
C THR A 108 2.23 4.26 -0.56
N LEU A 109 1.23 5.06 -0.27
CA LEU A 109 0.11 5.35 -1.18
C LEU A 109 0.10 6.81 -1.55
N LYS A 110 -0.16 7.10 -2.81
CA LYS A 110 -0.28 8.46 -3.31
C LYS A 110 -1.67 8.66 -3.88
N TYR A 111 -2.27 9.80 -3.61
CA TYR A 111 -3.56 10.13 -4.20
C TYR A 111 -3.70 11.63 -4.37
N TYR A 112 -4.69 12.02 -5.16
CA TYR A 112 -4.93 13.42 -5.49
C TYR A 112 -6.36 13.78 -5.15
N THR A 113 -6.58 15.00 -4.70
CA THR A 113 -7.93 15.52 -4.52
C THR A 113 -7.98 16.94 -5.10
N TYR A 114 -9.20 17.41 -5.37
CA TYR A 114 -9.37 18.79 -5.80
C TYR A 114 -9.96 19.58 -4.64
N SER A 115 -9.36 20.73 -4.36
CA SER A 115 -9.88 21.61 -3.32
C SER A 115 -11.15 22.30 -3.82
N ALA A 116 -11.82 23.01 -2.93
CA ALA A 116 -13.03 23.74 -3.30
C ALA A 116 -12.77 24.79 -4.39
N THR A 117 -11.53 25.26 -4.49
CA THR A 117 -11.18 26.24 -5.52
C THR A 117 -10.70 25.59 -6.80
N GLY A 118 -10.73 24.28 -6.90
CA GLY A 118 -10.31 23.56 -8.08
C GLY A 118 -8.82 23.26 -8.14
N GLN A 119 -8.09 23.54 -7.07
CA GLN A 119 -6.67 23.27 -7.03
C GLN A 119 -6.44 21.77 -6.79
N LEU A 120 -5.49 21.19 -7.49
CA LEU A 120 -5.14 19.79 -7.33
C LEU A 120 -4.18 19.66 -6.15
N ASP A 121 -4.58 18.91 -5.14
CA ASP A 121 -3.75 18.63 -3.98
C ASP A 121 -3.22 17.20 -4.07
N THR A 122 -1.95 17.02 -3.74
CA THR A 122 -1.28 15.72 -3.79
C THR A 122 -0.99 15.26 -2.36
N TYR A 123 -1.31 14.00 -2.10
CA TYR A 123 -1.06 13.40 -0.79
C TYR A 123 -0.26 12.12 -0.95
N ILE A 124 0.73 11.95 -0.07
CA ILE A 124 1.50 10.71 0.00
C ILE A 124 1.45 10.24 1.44
N LYS A 125 0.88 9.07 1.66
CA LYS A 125 0.77 8.49 2.99
C LYS A 125 1.63 7.23 3.08
N THR A 126 2.42 7.13 4.13
CA THR A 126 3.24 5.96 4.38
C THR A 126 2.74 5.26 5.63
N TYR A 127 2.60 3.95 5.52
CA TYR A 127 2.07 3.10 6.57
C TYR A 127 3.11 2.05 6.95
N LYS A 128 3.07 1.59 8.20
CA LYS A 128 3.89 0.45 8.63
C LYS A 128 2.97 -0.72 8.95
N THR A 129 3.51 -1.93 8.93
CA THR A 129 2.75 -3.11 9.33
C THR A 129 2.49 -3.07 10.84
N VAL A 130 1.32 -3.51 11.23
CA VAL A 130 0.94 -3.61 12.64
C VAL A 130 0.06 -4.83 12.82
N GLU A 131 -0.20 -5.20 14.05
CA GLU A 131 -1.16 -6.25 14.34
C GLU A 131 -2.48 -5.59 14.69
N THR A 132 -3.55 -6.08 14.13
CA THR A 132 -4.89 -5.54 14.38
C THR A 132 -5.86 -6.65 14.76
N ILE A 133 -6.98 -6.28 15.32
CA ILE A 133 -8.07 -7.20 15.59
C ILE A 133 -9.36 -6.57 15.10
N ILE A 134 -10.35 -7.40 14.85
CA ILE A 134 -11.69 -6.96 14.53
C ILE A 134 -12.56 -7.20 15.76
N GLU A 135 -13.06 -6.13 16.34
CA GLU A 135 -13.97 -6.21 17.49
C GLU A 135 -15.29 -5.58 17.13
N ASP A 136 -16.36 -6.32 17.23
CA ASP A 136 -17.70 -5.84 16.88
C ASP A 136 -17.75 -5.26 15.47
N GLY A 137 -17.04 -5.90 14.55
CA GLY A 137 -17.00 -5.46 13.16
C GLY A 137 -16.09 -4.27 12.89
N LYS A 138 -15.35 -3.81 13.88
CA LYS A 138 -14.52 -2.61 13.75
C LYS A 138 -13.04 -2.95 13.88
N LEU A 139 -12.23 -2.30 13.08
CA LEU A 139 -10.78 -2.51 13.08
C LEU A 139 -10.14 -1.74 14.20
N ARG A 140 -9.32 -2.42 14.99
CA ARG A 140 -8.59 -1.77 16.09
C ARG A 140 -7.17 -2.32 16.16
N LEU A 141 -6.29 -1.51 16.71
CA LEU A 141 -4.93 -1.95 16.93
C LEU A 141 -4.93 -3.01 18.03
N LYS A 142 -4.19 -4.07 17.83
CA LYS A 142 -4.10 -5.11 18.85
C LYS A 142 -3.14 -4.61 19.94
N GLU A 143 -3.60 -4.58 21.18
CA GLU A 143 -2.75 -4.15 22.26
C GLU A 143 -1.78 -5.23 22.62
N SER A 144 -0.52 -4.84 22.84
CA SER A 144 0.44 -5.82 23.27
C SER A 144 0.34 -5.92 24.78
N HIS A 145 0.14 -7.11 25.27
CA HIS A 145 0.11 -7.35 26.69
C HIS A 145 1.53 -7.62 27.13
N GLN A 146 2.00 -6.88 28.07
CA GLN A 146 3.31 -7.13 28.63
C GLN A 146 3.20 -7.75 29.99
#